data_3a2ed507775242b2fb0db76accc883d8
#
_entry.id   3a2ed507775242b2fb0db76accc883d8
#
_cell.length_a   1.000
_cell.length_b   1.000
_cell.length_c   1.000
_cell.angle_alpha   90.00
_cell.angle_beta   90.00
_cell.angle_gamma   90.00
#
_symmetry.space_group_name_H-M   'P 1'
#
loop_
_entity.id
_entity.type
_entity.pdbx_description
1 polymer ?
#
loop_
_entity_poly.entity_id
_entity_poly.type
_entity_poly.pdbx_seq_one_letter_code
_entity_poly.pdbx_strand_id
1 'polypeptide(L)'
;KYCAHQELCENLNCKSCFNNSFASVERSKYWSEENKLEPRQVFKISFKKIKFICEICNNNFEKYISDVTNKDSWCPSCFNKTELKLSIQLTKYYNIKRQFKTEWCKNTKYLPFDFVIDERRIIIELDGPQHFKQVSNWISPEINLTNDLFKMDCANKNGFSVIRILQEDVLHDRYDWLSELINKIELISDENIIQNIFMCKNDEYKNYL
;
A
#
# COMPACT_ATOMS: atom_id res chain seq x y z
N LYS A 1 -18.56 40.18 16.49
CA LYS A 1 -17.23 39.83 17.12
C LYS A 1 -16.46 39.05 16.10
N TYR A 2 -15.34 39.59 15.64
CA TYR A 2 -14.41 38.85 14.77
C TYR A 2 -13.71 37.80 15.61
N CYS A 3 -13.76 36.53 15.16
CA CYS A 3 -13.00 35.45 15.79
C CYS A 3 -11.51 35.69 15.58
N ALA A 4 -10.79 35.92 16.65
CA ALA A 4 -9.38 36.30 16.65
C ALA A 4 -8.45 35.07 16.47
N HIS A 5 -8.77 34.11 15.66
CA HIS A 5 -7.96 32.95 15.20
C HIS A 5 -7.08 32.21 16.25
N GLN A 6 -7.09 32.61 17.51
CA GLN A 6 -6.38 31.91 18.60
C GLN A 6 -7.18 30.73 19.16
N GLU A 7 -8.52 30.82 19.10
CA GLU A 7 -9.43 29.77 19.52
C GLU A 7 -10.60 29.65 18.55
N LEU A 8 -11.13 28.45 18.38
CA LEU A 8 -12.35 28.19 17.63
C LEU A 8 -13.55 28.51 18.50
N CYS A 9 -14.45 29.39 18.02
CA CYS A 9 -15.62 29.77 18.78
C CYS A 9 -16.65 28.63 18.85
N GLU A 10 -17.50 28.66 19.90
CA GLU A 10 -18.58 27.67 20.11
C GLU A 10 -19.75 27.84 19.12
N ASN A 11 -19.84 28.96 18.42
CA ASN A 11 -20.91 29.18 17.45
C ASN A 11 -20.70 28.27 16.23
N LEU A 12 -21.56 27.26 16.10
CA LEU A 12 -21.54 26.28 15.02
C LEU A 12 -21.74 26.90 13.62
N ASN A 13 -22.46 28.05 13.55
CA ASN A 13 -22.71 28.75 12.30
C ASN A 13 -21.59 29.70 11.88
N CYS A 14 -20.51 29.80 12.65
CA CYS A 14 -19.39 30.65 12.30
C CYS A 14 -18.55 30.05 11.17
N LYS A 15 -18.75 30.53 9.94
CA LYS A 15 -18.04 30.05 8.74
C LYS A 15 -16.53 30.17 8.86
N SER A 16 -16.01 31.24 9.48
CA SER A 16 -14.55 31.43 9.66
C SER A 16 -13.95 30.34 10.55
N CYS A 17 -14.58 30.04 11.69
CA CYS A 17 -14.11 28.98 12.57
C CYS A 17 -14.33 27.59 11.98
N PHE A 18 -15.40 27.36 11.22
CA PHE A 18 -15.60 26.11 10.48
C PHE A 18 -14.43 25.89 9.51
N ASN A 19 -14.13 26.87 8.65
CA ASN A 19 -13.06 26.76 7.66
C ASN A 19 -11.66 26.56 8.26
N ASN A 20 -11.44 26.98 9.49
CA ASN A 20 -10.18 26.79 10.22
C ASN A 20 -10.17 25.53 11.08
N SER A 21 -11.32 24.87 11.30
CA SER A 21 -11.42 23.62 12.04
C SER A 21 -11.20 22.41 11.14
N PHE A 22 -10.90 21.26 11.76
CA PHE A 22 -10.77 20.00 11.04
C PHE A 22 -12.10 19.51 10.45
N ALA A 23 -13.25 20.02 10.93
CA ALA A 23 -14.56 19.72 10.35
C ALA A 23 -14.69 20.16 8.88
N SER A 24 -13.87 21.09 8.40
CA SER A 24 -13.83 21.51 6.99
C SER A 24 -13.00 20.58 6.09
N VAL A 25 -12.28 19.63 6.66
CA VAL A 25 -11.45 18.65 5.93
C VAL A 25 -12.31 17.44 5.62
N GLU A 26 -12.25 16.93 4.39
CA GLU A 26 -13.07 15.79 3.97
C GLU A 26 -12.90 14.55 4.87
N ARG A 27 -11.69 14.32 5.37
CA ARG A 27 -11.37 13.21 6.28
C ARG A 27 -11.94 13.35 7.69
N SER A 28 -12.61 14.45 8.01
CA SER A 28 -13.31 14.62 9.30
C SER A 28 -14.42 13.58 9.53
N LYS A 29 -14.99 13.05 8.46
CA LYS A 29 -16.02 11.96 8.50
C LYS A 29 -15.50 10.62 9.05
N TYR A 30 -14.16 10.45 9.11
CA TYR A 30 -13.51 9.26 9.65
C TYR A 30 -12.96 9.46 11.06
N TRP A 31 -13.43 10.50 11.75
CA TRP A 31 -13.10 10.78 13.13
C TRP A 31 -13.61 9.66 14.04
N SER A 32 -12.75 9.10 14.89
CA SER A 32 -13.20 8.07 15.83
C SER A 32 -14.02 8.67 16.98
N GLU A 33 -15.10 8.00 17.35
CA GLU A 33 -15.94 8.36 18.51
C GLU A 33 -15.19 8.26 19.86
N GLU A 34 -14.05 7.57 19.89
CA GLU A 34 -13.18 7.50 21.07
C GLU A 34 -12.44 8.82 21.37
N ASN A 35 -12.47 9.80 20.47
CA ASN A 35 -11.88 11.10 20.72
C ASN A 35 -12.74 11.92 21.68
N LYS A 36 -12.07 12.62 22.62
CA LYS A 36 -12.73 13.53 23.57
C LYS A 36 -13.21 14.84 22.93
N LEU A 37 -12.69 15.17 21.77
CA LEU A 37 -12.96 16.40 21.04
C LEU A 37 -13.65 16.08 19.73
N GLU A 38 -14.51 16.99 19.28
CA GLU A 38 -15.11 16.93 17.96
C GLU A 38 -14.23 17.61 16.89
N PRO A 39 -14.35 17.23 15.61
CA PRO A 39 -13.58 17.86 14.52
C PRO A 39 -13.70 19.37 14.48
N ARG A 40 -14.86 19.90 14.88
CA ARG A 40 -15.16 21.35 14.93
C ARG A 40 -14.36 22.09 15.99
N GLN A 41 -13.88 21.40 17.01
CA GLN A 41 -13.17 21.96 18.16
C GLN A 41 -11.65 21.96 17.96
N VAL A 42 -11.15 21.42 16.85
CA VAL A 42 -9.71 21.30 16.60
C VAL A 42 -9.33 22.01 15.30
N PHE A 43 -8.26 22.80 15.34
CA PHE A 43 -7.72 23.45 14.15
C PHE A 43 -7.19 22.42 13.15
N LYS A 44 -7.47 22.62 11.84
CA LYS A 44 -7.04 21.72 10.77
C LYS A 44 -5.51 21.62 10.58
N ILE A 45 -4.74 22.52 11.19
CA ILE A 45 -3.27 22.52 11.19
C ILE A 45 -2.69 22.20 12.57
N SER A 46 -3.51 21.65 13.47
CA SER A 46 -3.10 21.31 14.83
C SER A 46 -2.08 20.18 14.86
N PHE A 47 -1.11 20.25 15.78
CA PHE A 47 -0.21 19.15 16.13
C PHE A 47 -0.82 18.16 17.14
N LYS A 48 -2.13 18.18 17.34
CA LYS A 48 -2.82 17.18 18.16
C LYS A 48 -2.85 15.86 17.42
N LYS A 49 -2.59 14.78 18.16
CA LYS A 49 -2.71 13.41 17.69
C LYS A 49 -4.14 12.95 17.96
N ILE A 50 -4.79 12.46 16.95
CA ILE A 50 -6.21 12.10 16.94
C ILE A 50 -6.39 10.70 16.40
N LYS A 51 -7.38 9.99 16.93
CA LYS A 51 -7.80 8.67 16.44
C LYS A 51 -8.75 8.80 15.26
N PHE A 52 -8.48 8.00 14.23
CA PHE A 52 -9.28 7.91 13.01
C PHE A 52 -9.63 6.45 12.72
N ILE A 53 -10.71 6.24 11.99
CA ILE A 53 -11.10 4.95 11.42
C ILE A 53 -10.77 5.00 9.93
N CYS A 54 -10.02 4.05 9.42
CA CYS A 54 -9.65 4.03 8.00
C CYS A 54 -10.83 3.53 7.15
N GLU A 55 -11.22 4.30 6.13
CA GLU A 55 -12.28 3.94 5.19
C GLU A 55 -11.97 2.72 4.32
N ILE A 56 -10.69 2.35 4.22
CA ILE A 56 -10.23 1.28 3.33
C ILE A 56 -10.09 -0.05 4.10
N CYS A 57 -9.45 -0.03 5.28
CA CYS A 57 -9.16 -1.25 6.03
C CYS A 57 -9.89 -1.36 7.37
N ASN A 58 -10.75 -0.40 7.72
CA ASN A 58 -11.48 -0.26 8.99
C ASN A 58 -10.61 -0.31 10.25
N ASN A 59 -9.29 -0.19 10.12
CA ASN A 59 -8.39 -0.14 11.28
C ASN A 59 -8.46 1.22 11.96
N ASN A 60 -8.48 1.22 13.29
CA ASN A 60 -8.26 2.39 14.10
C ASN A 60 -6.78 2.76 14.12
N PHE A 61 -6.47 4.03 13.94
CA PHE A 61 -5.09 4.52 13.98
C PHE A 61 -5.04 5.94 14.52
N GLU A 62 -3.87 6.34 15.02
CA GLU A 62 -3.62 7.70 15.48
C GLU A 62 -2.71 8.46 14.52
N LYS A 63 -3.05 9.72 14.25
CA LYS A 63 -2.28 10.59 13.37
C LYS A 63 -2.33 12.04 13.86
N TYR A 64 -1.26 12.80 13.58
CA TYR A 64 -1.29 14.26 13.76
C TYR A 64 -2.21 14.88 12.71
N ILE A 65 -3.06 15.80 13.14
CA ILE A 65 -3.99 16.53 12.24
C ILE A 65 -3.23 17.24 11.13
N SER A 66 -2.11 17.89 11.45
CA SER A 66 -1.26 18.56 10.46
C SER A 66 -0.74 17.62 9.36
N ASP A 67 -0.45 16.37 9.68
CA ASP A 67 0.00 15.38 8.69
C ASP A 67 -1.14 14.94 7.77
N VAL A 68 -2.35 14.82 8.32
CA VAL A 68 -3.56 14.50 7.54
C VAL A 68 -3.91 15.64 6.58
N THR A 69 -3.82 16.89 7.05
CA THR A 69 -4.25 18.06 6.29
C THR A 69 -3.22 18.51 5.25
N ASN A 70 -1.93 18.57 5.63
CA ASN A 70 -0.90 19.21 4.81
C ASN A 70 -0.08 18.21 3.98
N LYS A 71 0.06 16.96 4.44
CA LYS A 71 0.93 15.96 3.80
C LYS A 71 0.14 14.85 3.11
N ASP A 72 -1.18 14.91 3.12
CA ASP A 72 -2.09 13.84 2.67
C ASP A 72 -1.72 12.46 3.27
N SER A 73 -1.08 12.47 4.45
CA SER A 73 -0.64 11.27 5.13
C SER A 73 -1.81 10.66 5.90
N TRP A 74 -2.18 9.41 5.59
CA TRP A 74 -3.33 8.73 6.14
C TRP A 74 -2.97 7.48 6.93
N CYS A 75 -3.79 6.44 6.85
CA CYS A 75 -3.66 5.22 7.63
C CYS A 75 -2.29 4.53 7.44
N PRO A 76 -1.56 4.26 8.52
CA PRO A 76 -0.28 3.57 8.43
C PRO A 76 -0.40 2.11 7.94
N SER A 77 -1.56 1.47 8.19
CA SER A 77 -1.82 0.11 7.70
C SER A 77 -2.08 0.06 6.19
N CYS A 78 -2.45 1.22 5.59
CA CYS A 78 -2.67 1.38 4.15
C CYS A 78 -1.52 2.14 3.48
N PHE A 79 -0.34 2.17 4.09
CA PHE A 79 0.82 2.89 3.57
C PHE A 79 1.14 2.50 2.13
N ASN A 80 0.91 1.25 1.78
CA ASN A 80 0.99 0.75 0.41
C ASN A 80 -0.43 0.52 -0.15
N LYS A 81 -1.06 1.58 -0.64
CA LYS A 81 -2.44 1.55 -1.19
C LYS A 81 -2.61 0.49 -2.29
N THR A 82 -1.59 0.32 -3.12
CA THR A 82 -1.64 -0.63 -4.24
C THR A 82 -1.53 -2.06 -3.76
N GLU A 83 -0.63 -2.34 -2.81
CA GLU A 83 -0.52 -3.65 -2.17
C GLU A 83 -1.82 -4.03 -1.46
N LEU A 84 -2.47 -3.08 -0.79
CA LEU A 84 -3.78 -3.31 -0.18
C LEU A 84 -4.86 -3.59 -1.24
N LYS A 85 -4.91 -2.82 -2.34
CA LYS A 85 -5.83 -3.06 -3.46
C LYS A 85 -5.66 -4.47 -4.02
N LEU A 86 -4.43 -4.88 -4.30
CA LEU A 86 -4.11 -6.22 -4.78
C LEU A 86 -4.52 -7.30 -3.75
N SER A 87 -4.20 -7.08 -2.47
CA SER A 87 -4.59 -7.97 -1.37
C SER A 87 -6.11 -8.20 -1.31
N ILE A 88 -6.90 -7.12 -1.33
CA ILE A 88 -8.38 -7.21 -1.28
C ILE A 88 -8.94 -8.00 -2.46
N GLN A 89 -8.37 -7.86 -3.64
CA GLN A 89 -8.83 -8.60 -4.81
C GLN A 89 -8.43 -10.08 -4.73
N LEU A 90 -7.18 -10.37 -4.38
CA LEU A 90 -6.68 -11.75 -4.28
C LEU A 90 -7.37 -12.56 -3.19
N THR A 91 -7.70 -11.96 -2.03
CA THR A 91 -8.38 -12.67 -0.93
C THR A 91 -9.80 -13.14 -1.27
N LYS A 92 -10.38 -12.67 -2.38
CA LYS A 92 -11.67 -13.19 -2.88
C LYS A 92 -11.55 -14.60 -3.51
N TYR A 93 -10.35 -14.98 -3.92
CA TYR A 93 -10.08 -16.18 -4.69
C TYR A 93 -9.14 -17.14 -3.98
N TYR A 94 -8.18 -16.62 -3.20
CA TYR A 94 -7.08 -17.40 -2.62
C TYR A 94 -6.84 -17.04 -1.15
N ASN A 95 -6.29 -18.01 -0.40
CA ASN A 95 -5.76 -17.76 0.93
C ASN A 95 -4.33 -17.21 0.80
N ILE A 96 -4.17 -15.89 0.96
CA ILE A 96 -2.88 -15.22 0.81
C ILE A 96 -2.25 -14.86 2.16
N LYS A 97 -0.92 -14.93 2.22
CA LYS A 97 -0.13 -14.30 3.29
C LYS A 97 0.61 -13.12 2.71
N ARG A 98 0.64 -12.02 3.47
CA ARG A 98 1.36 -10.78 3.08
C ARG A 98 2.71 -10.71 3.77
N GLN A 99 3.68 -10.01 3.13
CA GLN A 99 5.02 -9.77 3.67
C GLN A 99 5.67 -11.07 4.17
N PHE A 100 5.64 -12.08 3.29
CA PHE A 100 6.09 -13.44 3.58
C PHE A 100 7.60 -13.49 3.75
N LYS A 101 8.05 -13.85 4.95
CA LYS A 101 9.47 -13.97 5.33
C LYS A 101 9.84 -15.43 5.53
N THR A 102 11.00 -15.82 5.02
CA THR A 102 11.51 -17.19 5.14
C THR A 102 12.99 -17.20 5.44
N GLU A 103 13.49 -18.27 6.08
CA GLU A 103 14.92 -18.43 6.34
C GLU A 103 15.73 -18.70 5.06
N TRP A 104 15.11 -19.24 4.05
CA TRP A 104 15.77 -19.54 2.77
C TRP A 104 15.89 -18.31 1.84
N CYS A 105 15.22 -17.19 2.15
CA CYS A 105 15.36 -15.93 1.41
C CYS A 105 15.90 -14.83 2.34
N LYS A 106 17.17 -14.96 2.67
CA LYS A 106 17.88 -14.08 3.58
C LYS A 106 19.28 -13.82 3.05
N ASN A 107 19.67 -12.56 3.02
CA ASN A 107 21.03 -12.11 2.84
C ASN A 107 21.54 -11.63 4.21
N THR A 108 21.96 -10.38 4.39
CA THR A 108 22.20 -9.77 5.72
C THR A 108 20.91 -9.55 6.50
N LYS A 109 19.80 -9.38 5.80
CA LYS A 109 18.44 -9.22 6.33
C LYS A 109 17.48 -10.14 5.58
N TYR A 110 16.32 -10.41 6.20
CA TYR A 110 15.22 -11.05 5.47
C TYR A 110 14.79 -10.18 4.30
N LEU A 111 14.55 -10.82 3.16
CA LEU A 111 13.97 -10.20 1.97
C LEU A 111 12.52 -10.69 1.85
N PRO A 112 11.54 -9.96 2.38
CA PRO A 112 10.16 -10.40 2.35
C PRO A 112 9.61 -10.40 0.93
N PHE A 113 8.68 -11.32 0.67
CA PHE A 113 7.84 -11.31 -0.52
C PHE A 113 6.52 -10.62 -0.22
N ASP A 114 5.96 -9.88 -1.18
CA ASP A 114 4.74 -9.12 -0.95
C ASP A 114 3.56 -10.04 -0.63
N PHE A 115 3.37 -11.11 -1.43
CA PHE A 115 2.31 -12.09 -1.23
C PHE A 115 2.79 -13.51 -1.52
N VAL A 116 2.19 -14.49 -0.81
CA VAL A 116 2.31 -15.90 -1.14
C VAL A 116 0.94 -16.58 -1.09
N ILE A 117 0.70 -17.47 -2.06
CA ILE A 117 -0.41 -18.43 -2.11
C ILE A 117 0.23 -19.79 -1.87
N ASP A 118 0.31 -20.20 -0.59
CA ASP A 118 1.08 -21.38 -0.18
C ASP A 118 0.58 -22.66 -0.83
N GLU A 119 -0.75 -22.86 -0.89
CA GLU A 119 -1.39 -24.05 -1.48
C GLU A 119 -1.14 -24.19 -2.98
N ARG A 120 -0.80 -23.09 -3.66
CA ARG A 120 -0.47 -23.06 -5.09
C ARG A 120 1.03 -22.97 -5.37
N ARG A 121 1.85 -22.81 -4.32
CA ARG A 121 3.29 -22.62 -4.44
C ARG A 121 3.64 -21.41 -5.33
N ILE A 122 2.89 -20.32 -5.20
CA ILE A 122 3.06 -19.11 -6.00
C ILE A 122 3.34 -17.92 -5.09
N ILE A 123 4.33 -17.14 -5.48
CA ILE A 123 4.69 -15.84 -4.90
C ILE A 123 4.29 -14.75 -5.88
N ILE A 124 3.77 -13.64 -5.37
CA ILE A 124 3.41 -12.46 -6.16
C ILE A 124 4.16 -11.26 -5.60
N GLU A 125 4.87 -10.54 -6.46
CA GLU A 125 5.62 -9.32 -6.17
C GLU A 125 5.01 -8.13 -6.91
N LEU A 126 4.87 -7.02 -6.21
CA LEU A 126 4.29 -5.78 -6.73
C LEU A 126 5.37 -4.73 -6.92
N ASP A 127 5.84 -4.56 -8.16
CA ASP A 127 7.00 -3.75 -8.47
C ASP A 127 6.67 -2.28 -8.71
N GLY A 128 7.16 -1.44 -7.84
CA GLY A 128 7.08 0.01 -7.99
C GLY A 128 8.17 0.58 -8.92
N PRO A 129 8.08 1.88 -9.25
CA PRO A 129 9.02 2.54 -10.17
C PRO A 129 10.50 2.42 -9.77
N GLN A 130 10.80 2.24 -8.47
CA GLN A 130 12.16 2.11 -7.93
C GLN A 130 12.89 0.85 -8.42
N HIS A 131 12.19 -0.14 -8.94
CA HIS A 131 12.80 -1.33 -9.54
C HIS A 131 13.40 -1.05 -10.93
N PHE A 132 12.95 0.01 -11.61
CA PHE A 132 13.26 0.29 -13.01
C PHE A 132 14.01 1.60 -13.24
N LYS A 133 13.86 2.58 -12.33
CA LYS A 133 14.49 3.91 -12.44
C LYS A 133 14.88 4.45 -11.07
N GLN A 134 15.88 5.32 -11.05
CA GLN A 134 16.25 6.00 -9.81
C GLN A 134 15.11 6.87 -9.30
N VAL A 135 14.69 6.64 -8.06
CA VAL A 135 13.66 7.40 -7.37
C VAL A 135 14.29 8.13 -6.19
N SER A 136 14.55 9.42 -6.36
CA SER A 136 15.15 10.26 -5.32
C SER A 136 16.40 9.61 -4.71
N ASN A 137 16.52 9.55 -3.38
CA ASN A 137 17.65 8.95 -2.65
C ASN A 137 17.42 7.46 -2.29
N TRP A 138 16.53 6.76 -2.99
CA TRP A 138 16.28 5.34 -2.74
C TRP A 138 17.44 4.48 -3.28
N ILE A 139 17.43 3.20 -2.92
CA ILE A 139 18.38 2.20 -3.42
C ILE A 139 18.34 2.21 -4.96
N SER A 140 19.49 2.10 -5.60
CA SER A 140 19.57 2.14 -7.06
C SER A 140 18.84 0.96 -7.72
N PRO A 141 18.32 1.14 -8.94
CA PRO A 141 17.65 0.06 -9.68
C PRO A 141 18.51 -1.18 -9.87
N GLU A 142 19.82 -1.04 -10.03
CA GLU A 142 20.76 -2.15 -10.22
C GLU A 142 20.86 -3.02 -8.96
N ILE A 143 20.86 -2.39 -7.76
CA ILE A 143 20.84 -3.12 -6.48
C ILE A 143 19.49 -3.79 -6.27
N ASN A 144 18.39 -3.11 -6.62
CA ASN A 144 17.06 -3.70 -6.56
C ASN A 144 16.97 -4.92 -7.49
N LEU A 145 17.43 -4.79 -8.74
CA LEU A 145 17.46 -5.92 -9.68
C LEU A 145 18.25 -7.11 -9.13
N THR A 146 19.44 -6.87 -8.55
CA THR A 146 20.24 -7.94 -7.94
C THR A 146 19.47 -8.65 -6.81
N ASN A 147 18.79 -7.88 -5.94
CA ASN A 147 17.99 -8.45 -4.87
C ASN A 147 16.76 -9.22 -5.42
N ASP A 148 16.13 -8.72 -6.46
CA ASP A 148 14.96 -9.32 -7.08
C ASP A 148 15.32 -10.66 -7.75
N LEU A 149 16.42 -10.69 -8.50
CA LEU A 149 16.94 -11.93 -9.09
C LEU A 149 17.30 -12.96 -8.02
N PHE A 150 17.94 -12.53 -6.94
CA PHE A 150 18.24 -13.40 -5.78
C PHE A 150 16.95 -13.94 -5.14
N LYS A 151 15.92 -13.09 -4.93
CA LYS A 151 14.62 -13.53 -4.38
C LYS A 151 13.96 -14.56 -5.28
N MET A 152 13.94 -14.35 -6.60
CA MET A 152 13.36 -15.31 -7.56
C MET A 152 14.10 -16.64 -7.55
N ASP A 153 15.45 -16.64 -7.56
CA ASP A 153 16.25 -17.86 -7.46
C ASP A 153 15.97 -18.61 -6.16
N CYS A 154 15.92 -17.91 -5.03
CA CYS A 154 15.55 -18.51 -3.75
C CYS A 154 14.16 -19.12 -3.78
N ALA A 155 13.15 -18.43 -4.34
CA ALA A 155 11.79 -18.93 -4.46
C ALA A 155 11.74 -20.18 -5.32
N ASN A 156 12.35 -20.16 -6.51
CA ASN A 156 12.36 -21.27 -7.45
C ASN A 156 13.05 -22.52 -6.87
N LYS A 157 14.19 -22.35 -6.19
CA LYS A 157 14.89 -23.46 -5.49
C LYS A 157 14.07 -24.10 -4.38
N ASN A 158 13.11 -23.36 -3.82
CA ASN A 158 12.21 -23.84 -2.80
C ASN A 158 10.82 -24.24 -3.34
N GLY A 159 10.71 -24.40 -4.66
CA GLY A 159 9.50 -24.93 -5.32
C GLY A 159 8.38 -23.90 -5.44
N PHE A 160 8.68 -22.61 -5.48
CA PHE A 160 7.70 -21.57 -5.74
C PHE A 160 7.92 -20.93 -7.11
N SER A 161 6.84 -20.77 -7.86
CA SER A 161 6.81 -19.87 -9.01
C SER A 161 6.67 -18.42 -8.55
N VAL A 162 7.17 -17.47 -9.35
CA VAL A 162 7.07 -16.05 -9.02
C VAL A 162 6.35 -15.30 -10.14
N ILE A 163 5.31 -14.53 -9.79
CA ILE A 163 4.64 -13.61 -10.69
C ILE A 163 4.99 -12.19 -10.24
N ARG A 164 5.53 -11.40 -11.15
CA ARG A 164 5.84 -9.98 -10.91
C ARG A 164 4.86 -9.11 -11.70
N ILE A 165 4.25 -8.12 -11.04
CA ILE A 165 3.27 -7.21 -11.63
C ILE A 165 3.62 -5.77 -11.30
N LEU A 166 3.42 -4.86 -12.25
CA LEU A 166 3.71 -3.45 -12.06
C LEU A 166 2.70 -2.78 -11.12
N GLN A 167 3.22 -2.07 -10.12
CA GLN A 167 2.40 -1.31 -9.17
C GLN A 167 1.48 -0.30 -9.87
N GLU A 168 1.97 0.36 -10.91
CA GLU A 168 1.20 1.37 -11.65
C GLU A 168 0.03 0.78 -12.42
N ASP A 169 0.16 -0.46 -12.93
CA ASP A 169 -0.91 -1.15 -13.63
C ASP A 169 -2.05 -1.50 -12.68
N VAL A 170 -1.71 -1.98 -11.48
CA VAL A 170 -2.69 -2.27 -10.42
C VAL A 170 -3.32 -0.98 -9.88
N LEU A 171 -2.52 0.08 -9.64
CA LEU A 171 -3.01 1.33 -9.06
C LEU A 171 -4.03 2.03 -9.95
N HIS A 172 -3.73 2.09 -11.25
CA HIS A 172 -4.49 2.88 -12.23
C HIS A 172 -5.43 2.03 -13.11
N ASP A 173 -5.56 0.72 -12.84
CA ASP A 173 -6.37 -0.22 -13.65
C ASP A 173 -6.08 -0.07 -15.16
N ARG A 174 -4.78 -0.03 -15.53
CA ARG A 174 -4.35 0.24 -16.91
C ARG A 174 -4.86 -0.79 -17.92
N TYR A 175 -5.21 -1.98 -17.44
CA TYR A 175 -5.85 -3.07 -18.18
C TYR A 175 -6.55 -3.99 -17.18
N ASP A 176 -7.19 -5.06 -17.63
CA ASP A 176 -7.79 -6.08 -16.77
C ASP A 176 -6.70 -6.98 -16.14
N TRP A 177 -5.86 -6.35 -15.30
CA TRP A 177 -4.74 -7.02 -14.63
C TRP A 177 -5.18 -8.14 -13.70
N LEU A 178 -6.40 -8.03 -13.12
CA LEU A 178 -6.88 -9.03 -12.17
C LEU A 178 -7.22 -10.33 -12.86
N SER A 179 -8.01 -10.30 -13.94
CA SER A 179 -8.34 -11.50 -14.72
C SER A 179 -7.08 -12.11 -15.33
N GLU A 180 -6.14 -11.30 -15.83
CA GLU A 180 -4.88 -11.79 -16.36
C GLU A 180 -4.03 -12.47 -15.26
N LEU A 181 -3.95 -11.89 -14.06
CA LEU A 181 -3.23 -12.46 -12.92
C LEU A 181 -3.84 -13.80 -12.47
N ILE A 182 -5.17 -13.86 -12.33
CA ILE A 182 -5.87 -15.11 -11.99
C ILE A 182 -5.58 -16.19 -13.02
N ASN A 183 -5.70 -15.88 -14.32
CA ASN A 183 -5.41 -16.83 -15.39
C ASN A 183 -3.96 -17.35 -15.31
N LYS A 184 -2.97 -16.50 -14.99
CA LYS A 184 -1.58 -16.91 -14.81
C LYS A 184 -1.40 -17.83 -13.59
N ILE A 185 -2.09 -17.54 -12.48
CA ILE A 185 -2.06 -18.37 -11.26
C ILE A 185 -2.62 -19.78 -11.58
N GLU A 186 -3.76 -19.87 -12.25
CA GLU A 186 -4.36 -21.15 -12.59
C GLU A 186 -3.49 -21.93 -13.59
N LEU A 187 -2.95 -21.28 -14.61
CA LEU A 187 -2.05 -21.92 -15.59
C LEU A 187 -0.82 -22.55 -14.91
N ILE A 188 -0.13 -21.78 -14.03
CA ILE A 188 1.02 -22.32 -13.28
C ILE A 188 0.62 -23.54 -12.45
N SER A 189 -0.55 -23.46 -11.81
CA SER A 189 -1.03 -24.53 -10.94
C SER A 189 -1.34 -25.81 -11.72
N ASP A 190 -1.89 -25.69 -12.92
CA ASP A 190 -2.24 -26.82 -13.78
C ASP A 190 -1.00 -27.49 -14.40
N GLU A 191 -0.01 -26.68 -14.81
CA GLU A 191 1.21 -27.20 -15.43
C GLU A 191 2.18 -27.83 -14.43
N ASN A 192 2.09 -27.44 -13.14
CA ASN A 192 2.99 -27.84 -12.06
C ASN A 192 4.50 -27.63 -12.40
N ILE A 193 4.78 -26.57 -13.15
CA ILE A 193 6.14 -26.17 -13.56
C ILE A 193 6.52 -24.90 -12.81
N ILE A 194 7.73 -24.90 -12.23
CA ILE A 194 8.28 -23.71 -11.58
C ILE A 194 8.73 -22.72 -12.64
N GLN A 195 8.16 -21.53 -12.64
CA GLN A 195 8.46 -20.48 -13.62
C GLN A 195 8.35 -19.07 -13.04
N ASN A 196 8.98 -18.13 -13.71
CA ASN A 196 8.85 -16.72 -13.42
C ASN A 196 8.02 -16.05 -14.52
N ILE A 197 6.97 -15.32 -14.13
CA ILE A 197 6.09 -14.59 -15.04
C ILE A 197 6.19 -13.10 -14.75
N PHE A 198 6.32 -12.31 -15.80
CA PHE A 198 6.40 -10.87 -15.74
C PHE A 198 5.20 -10.25 -16.43
N MET A 199 4.32 -9.61 -15.63
CA MET A 199 3.12 -8.94 -16.12
C MET A 199 3.42 -7.47 -16.39
N CYS A 200 3.61 -7.13 -17.66
CA CYS A 200 3.81 -5.78 -18.16
C CYS A 200 3.30 -5.66 -19.60
N LYS A 201 3.05 -4.44 -20.07
CA LYS A 201 2.61 -4.18 -21.46
C LYS A 201 3.72 -3.63 -22.34
N ASN A 202 4.83 -3.21 -21.75
CA ASN A 202 6.04 -2.77 -22.41
C ASN A 202 7.22 -3.59 -21.89
N ASP A 203 8.43 -3.22 -22.27
CA ASP A 203 9.65 -3.97 -21.93
C ASP A 203 10.22 -3.61 -20.55
N GLU A 204 9.35 -3.31 -19.54
CA GLU A 204 9.81 -2.90 -18.21
C GLU A 204 10.74 -3.95 -17.57
N TYR A 205 10.45 -5.23 -17.76
CA TYR A 205 11.21 -6.34 -17.20
C TYR A 205 12.34 -6.88 -18.12
N LYS A 206 12.72 -6.16 -19.17
CA LYS A 206 13.77 -6.63 -20.12
C LYS A 206 15.10 -7.02 -19.47
N ASN A 207 15.45 -6.43 -18.32
CA ASN A 207 16.67 -6.73 -17.58
C ASN A 207 16.52 -7.91 -16.61
N TYR A 208 15.32 -8.49 -16.48
CA TYR A 208 15.02 -9.66 -15.65
C TYR A 208 15.05 -10.96 -16.44
N LEU A 209 15.02 -10.86 -17.77
CA LEU A 209 15.06 -11.96 -18.73
C LEU A 209 16.50 -12.26 -19.15
#